data_6a0a4f8ddf6ee09972064ed74eafc74b
#
_entry.id   6a0a4f8ddf6ee09972064ed74eafc74b
#
_cell.length_a   1.000
_cell.length_b   1.000
_cell.length_c   1.000
_cell.angle_alpha   90.00
_cell.angle_beta   90.00
_cell.angle_gamma   90.00
#
_symmetry.space_group_name_H-M   'P 1'
#
loop_
_entity.id
_entity.type
_entity.pdbx_description
1 polymer ?
#
loop_
_entity_poly.entity_id
_entity_poly.type
_entity_poly.pdbx_seq_one_letter_code
_entity_poly.pdbx_strand_id
1 'polypeptide(L)'
;MPQKPQILTNPLTNRGTAFTHEERAQLGLVGRLPAAVETLDQQAARAYKQISEYETDLEKYIYLDQLHNRNEVLYYRVITDHLAEMLPIVYDPTIGEAIKKWSGDYRQSRAVYLSIDRPEDVRASFETLGFGPDDIDLLVVSDAQEILGIGDWGVNGTDIS
;
A
#
# COMPACT_ATOMS: atom_id res chain seq x y z
N MET A 1 7.49 24.41 3.34
CA MET A 1 7.62 23.75 2.01
C MET A 1 6.27 23.78 1.33
N PRO A 2 6.17 23.96 0.00
CA PRO A 2 4.88 23.84 -0.68
C PRO A 2 4.31 22.44 -0.48
N GLN A 3 3.02 22.37 -0.15
CA GLN A 3 2.31 21.12 0.10
C GLN A 3 2.28 20.28 -1.19
N LYS A 4 2.49 18.96 -1.06
CA LYS A 4 2.36 18.04 -2.19
C LYS A 4 0.90 18.01 -2.64
N PRO A 5 0.59 18.09 -3.96
CA PRO A 5 -0.78 17.99 -4.43
C PRO A 5 -1.44 16.69 -3.94
N GLN A 6 -2.66 16.78 -3.42
CA GLN A 6 -3.37 15.65 -2.82
C GLN A 6 -3.49 14.45 -3.78
N ILE A 7 -3.68 14.71 -5.07
CA ILE A 7 -3.77 13.66 -6.10
C ILE A 7 -2.49 12.78 -6.19
N LEU A 8 -1.33 13.28 -5.76
CA LEU A 8 -0.08 12.51 -5.71
C LEU A 8 0.15 11.81 -4.37
N THR A 9 -0.73 12.02 -3.38
CA THR A 9 -0.64 11.41 -2.06
C THR A 9 -1.72 10.36 -1.81
N ASN A 10 -2.80 10.39 -2.57
CA ASN A 10 -3.84 9.39 -2.51
C ASN A 10 -3.52 8.25 -3.49
N PRO A 11 -3.31 7.01 -3.03
CA PRO A 11 -2.93 5.88 -3.87
C PRO A 11 -3.98 5.51 -4.94
N LEU A 12 -5.26 5.79 -4.69
CA LEU A 12 -6.36 5.52 -5.63
C LEU A 12 -6.34 6.46 -6.83
N THR A 13 -5.85 7.69 -6.66
CA THR A 13 -5.87 8.72 -7.73
C THR A 13 -4.49 9.00 -8.32
N ASN A 14 -3.43 8.57 -7.64
CA ASN A 14 -2.06 8.78 -8.10
C ASN A 14 -1.75 7.83 -9.27
N ARG A 15 -1.57 8.40 -10.45
CA ARG A 15 -1.19 7.68 -11.66
C ARG A 15 0.30 7.82 -12.01
N GLY A 16 1.09 8.38 -11.10
CA GLY A 16 2.53 8.58 -11.31
C GLY A 16 2.83 9.36 -12.59
N THR A 17 3.71 8.81 -13.42
CA THR A 17 4.13 9.41 -14.69
C THR A 17 3.09 9.30 -15.82
N ALA A 18 1.93 8.65 -15.59
CA ALA A 18 0.86 8.56 -16.60
C ALA A 18 0.04 9.84 -16.76
N PHE A 19 0.13 10.81 -15.86
CA PHE A 19 -0.51 12.10 -16.06
C PHE A 19 0.04 12.77 -17.31
N THR A 20 -0.84 13.09 -18.29
CA THR A 20 -0.47 13.82 -19.51
C THR A 20 -0.01 15.24 -19.21
N HIS A 21 0.61 15.91 -20.16
CA HIS A 21 1.05 17.29 -19.95
C HIS A 21 -0.12 18.26 -19.69
N GLU A 22 -1.28 18.03 -20.34
CA GLU A 22 -2.51 18.78 -20.13
C GLU A 22 -3.06 18.58 -18.73
N GLU A 23 -3.14 17.33 -18.28
CA GLU A 23 -3.56 17.00 -16.90
C GLU A 23 -2.61 17.59 -15.86
N ARG A 24 -1.30 17.55 -16.11
CA ARG A 24 -0.31 18.15 -15.21
C ARG A 24 -0.51 19.65 -15.06
N ALA A 25 -0.85 20.34 -16.16
CA ALA A 25 -1.14 21.78 -16.14
C ALA A 25 -2.43 22.08 -15.35
N GLN A 26 -3.49 21.31 -15.59
CA GLN A 26 -4.79 21.50 -14.94
C GLN A 26 -4.75 21.18 -13.43
N LEU A 27 -3.98 20.16 -13.02
CA LEU A 27 -3.92 19.64 -11.66
C LEU A 27 -2.78 20.24 -10.82
N GLY A 28 -2.04 21.21 -11.35
CA GLY A 28 -0.92 21.85 -10.65
C GLY A 28 0.28 20.91 -10.44
N LEU A 29 0.49 19.96 -11.35
CA LEU A 29 1.57 18.97 -11.29
C LEU A 29 2.81 19.34 -12.11
N VAL A 30 2.81 20.49 -12.77
CA VAL A 30 3.95 20.95 -13.56
C VAL A 30 5.20 21.07 -12.67
N GLY A 31 6.28 20.41 -13.08
CA GLY A 31 7.52 20.34 -12.31
C GLY A 31 7.49 19.37 -11.10
N ARG A 32 6.38 18.63 -10.88
CA ARG A 32 6.25 17.64 -9.82
C ARG A 32 6.57 16.22 -10.25
N LEU A 33 6.55 15.95 -11.54
CA LEU A 33 6.80 14.65 -12.16
C LEU A 33 7.92 14.78 -13.20
N PRO A 34 8.69 13.72 -13.48
CA PRO A 34 9.60 13.66 -14.62
C PRO A 34 8.89 14.03 -15.93
N ALA A 35 9.61 14.62 -16.89
CA ALA A 35 9.01 15.14 -18.12
C ALA A 35 8.31 14.06 -18.96
N ALA A 36 8.86 12.85 -19.01
CA ALA A 36 8.27 11.74 -19.75
C ALA A 36 6.86 11.38 -19.25
N VAL A 37 5.96 11.09 -20.17
CA VAL A 37 4.65 10.50 -19.88
C VAL A 37 4.73 9.02 -20.22
N GLU A 38 4.48 8.17 -19.23
CA GLU A 38 4.51 6.71 -19.39
C GLU A 38 3.08 6.16 -19.35
N THR A 39 2.79 5.17 -20.19
CA THR A 39 1.56 4.40 -20.06
C THR A 39 1.58 3.54 -18.80
N LEU A 40 0.42 3.03 -18.39
CA LEU A 40 0.33 2.08 -17.27
C LEU A 40 1.20 0.83 -17.55
N ASP A 41 1.20 0.33 -18.79
CA ASP A 41 2.00 -0.83 -19.20
C ASP A 41 3.50 -0.58 -19.06
N GLN A 42 3.96 0.60 -19.47
CA GLN A 42 5.37 0.98 -19.32
C GLN A 42 5.77 1.09 -17.84
N GLN A 43 4.90 1.65 -17.01
CA GLN A 43 5.13 1.72 -15.57
C GLN A 43 5.13 0.32 -14.94
N ALA A 44 4.20 -0.56 -15.34
CA ALA A 44 4.12 -1.94 -14.85
C ALA A 44 5.39 -2.74 -15.23
N ALA A 45 5.84 -2.65 -16.47
CA ALA A 45 7.06 -3.30 -16.93
C ALA A 45 8.30 -2.81 -16.15
N ARG A 46 8.40 -1.50 -15.87
CA ARG A 46 9.47 -0.95 -15.05
C ARG A 46 9.39 -1.43 -13.60
N ALA A 47 8.21 -1.43 -13.00
CA ALA A 47 8.00 -1.90 -11.62
C ALA A 47 8.36 -3.39 -11.50
N TYR A 48 7.91 -4.21 -12.45
CA TYR A 48 8.25 -5.64 -12.47
C TYR A 48 9.76 -5.87 -12.60
N LYS A 49 10.43 -5.11 -13.48
CA LYS A 49 11.90 -5.17 -13.58
C LYS A 49 12.56 -4.84 -12.23
N GLN A 50 12.10 -3.80 -11.54
CA GLN A 50 12.64 -3.44 -10.21
C GLN A 50 12.42 -4.55 -9.18
N ILE A 51 11.22 -5.18 -9.17
CA ILE A 51 10.92 -6.32 -8.30
C ILE A 51 11.87 -7.48 -8.57
N SER A 52 12.13 -7.77 -9.83
CA SER A 52 13.01 -8.89 -10.25
C SER A 52 14.49 -8.68 -9.86
N GLU A 53 14.90 -7.47 -9.50
CA GLU A 53 16.25 -7.14 -9.05
C GLU A 53 16.48 -7.41 -7.55
N TYR A 54 15.40 -7.62 -6.76
CA TYR A 54 15.52 -7.97 -5.35
C TYR A 54 15.84 -9.46 -5.17
N GLU A 55 16.69 -9.76 -4.18
CA GLU A 55 17.16 -11.12 -3.95
C GLU A 55 16.16 -11.98 -3.18
N THR A 56 15.44 -11.38 -2.22
CA THR A 56 14.53 -12.10 -1.34
C THR A 56 13.07 -11.71 -1.59
N ASP A 57 12.16 -12.65 -1.32
CA ASP A 57 10.72 -12.39 -1.45
C ASP A 57 10.22 -11.37 -0.44
N LEU A 58 10.86 -11.26 0.73
CA LEU A 58 10.54 -10.20 1.69
C LEU A 58 10.88 -8.81 1.13
N GLU A 59 12.01 -8.63 0.45
CA GLU A 59 12.36 -7.35 -0.19
C GLU A 59 11.37 -7.00 -1.31
N LYS A 60 10.96 -7.99 -2.12
CA LYS A 60 9.92 -7.84 -3.13
C LYS A 60 8.58 -7.44 -2.50
N TYR A 61 8.20 -8.11 -1.38
CA TYR A 61 7.02 -7.77 -0.60
C TYR A 61 7.05 -6.31 -0.12
N ILE A 62 8.16 -5.88 0.47
CA ILE A 62 8.33 -4.50 0.95
C ILE A 62 8.17 -3.49 -0.19
N TYR A 63 8.75 -3.77 -1.35
CA TYR A 63 8.59 -2.92 -2.53
C TYR A 63 7.12 -2.85 -2.98
N LEU A 64 6.43 -4.00 -3.03
CA LEU A 64 5.03 -4.09 -3.44
C LEU A 64 4.11 -3.38 -2.45
N ASP A 65 4.33 -3.52 -1.15
CA ASP A 65 3.60 -2.80 -0.11
C ASP A 65 3.74 -1.27 -0.26
N GLN A 66 4.96 -0.78 -0.48
CA GLN A 66 5.20 0.63 -0.75
C GLN A 66 4.56 1.10 -2.07
N LEU A 67 4.54 0.25 -3.09
CA LEU A 67 3.86 0.54 -4.35
C LEU A 67 2.35 0.64 -4.14
N HIS A 68 1.76 -0.29 -3.39
CA HIS A 68 0.34 -0.30 -3.03
C HIS A 68 -0.05 1.01 -2.31
N ASN A 69 0.74 1.42 -1.32
CA ASN A 69 0.50 2.65 -0.57
C ASN A 69 0.71 3.95 -1.38
N ARG A 70 1.31 3.88 -2.57
CA ARG A 70 1.60 5.02 -3.43
C ARG A 70 0.76 5.07 -4.70
N ASN A 71 0.52 3.94 -5.35
CA ASN A 71 -0.22 3.83 -6.62
C ASN A 71 -0.87 2.45 -6.71
N GLU A 72 -2.08 2.35 -6.23
CA GLU A 72 -2.84 1.11 -6.12
C GLU A 72 -3.15 0.50 -7.49
N VAL A 73 -3.47 1.33 -8.48
CA VAL A 73 -3.75 0.85 -9.85
C VAL A 73 -2.53 0.17 -10.45
N LEU A 74 -1.35 0.75 -10.27
CA LEU A 74 -0.10 0.16 -10.74
C LEU A 74 0.25 -1.13 -9.97
N TYR A 75 0.03 -1.16 -8.65
CA TYR A 75 0.22 -2.35 -7.84
C TYR A 75 -0.62 -3.52 -8.37
N TYR A 76 -1.93 -3.34 -8.51
CA TYR A 76 -2.81 -4.40 -9.02
C TYR A 76 -2.50 -4.78 -10.46
N ARG A 77 -2.04 -3.84 -11.29
CA ARG A 77 -1.61 -4.16 -12.64
C ARG A 77 -0.42 -5.12 -12.64
N VAL A 78 0.60 -4.87 -11.83
CA VAL A 78 1.76 -5.76 -11.70
C VAL A 78 1.34 -7.14 -11.17
N ILE A 79 0.50 -7.19 -10.13
CA ILE A 79 0.00 -8.45 -9.57
C ILE A 79 -0.76 -9.25 -10.63
N THR A 80 -1.66 -8.59 -11.37
CA THR A 80 -2.50 -9.27 -12.39
C THR A 80 -1.66 -9.82 -13.53
N ASP A 81 -0.66 -9.07 -14.00
CA ASP A 81 0.19 -9.49 -15.11
C ASP A 81 1.11 -10.67 -14.72
N HIS A 82 1.44 -10.81 -13.43
CA HIS A 82 2.38 -11.82 -12.91
C HIS A 82 1.83 -12.60 -11.72
N LEU A 83 0.51 -12.90 -11.73
CA LEU A 83 -0.23 -13.39 -10.57
C LEU A 83 0.41 -14.63 -9.91
N ALA A 84 0.80 -15.63 -10.67
CA ALA A 84 1.34 -16.88 -10.14
C ALA A 84 2.68 -16.68 -9.40
N GLU A 85 3.48 -15.69 -9.83
CA GLU A 85 4.76 -15.34 -9.21
C GLU A 85 4.55 -14.41 -8.00
N MET A 86 3.63 -13.44 -8.13
CA MET A 86 3.43 -12.41 -7.10
C MET A 86 2.63 -12.92 -5.90
N LEU A 87 1.73 -13.88 -6.09
CA LEU A 87 0.84 -14.35 -5.01
C LEU A 87 1.59 -14.86 -3.78
N PRO A 88 2.60 -15.73 -3.87
CA PRO A 88 3.38 -16.16 -2.70
C PRO A 88 4.26 -15.06 -2.09
N ILE A 89 4.47 -13.96 -2.81
CA ILE A 89 5.21 -12.80 -2.33
C ILE A 89 4.29 -11.89 -1.51
N VAL A 90 3.09 -11.59 -2.02
CA VAL A 90 2.15 -10.67 -1.36
C VAL A 90 1.31 -11.34 -0.27
N TYR A 91 1.30 -12.68 -0.24
CA TYR A 91 0.58 -13.46 0.75
C TYR A 91 1.47 -14.56 1.35
N ASP A 92 0.93 -15.76 1.56
CA ASP A 92 1.66 -16.88 2.17
C ASP A 92 2.63 -17.52 1.15
N PRO A 93 3.91 -17.76 1.53
CA PRO A 93 4.49 -17.71 2.88
C PRO A 93 5.13 -16.37 3.28
N THR A 94 5.33 -15.44 2.38
CA THR A 94 6.14 -14.21 2.63
C THR A 94 5.48 -13.28 3.65
N ILE A 95 4.13 -13.18 3.65
CA ILE A 95 3.40 -12.38 4.64
C ILE A 95 3.69 -12.85 6.08
N GLY A 96 3.87 -14.14 6.30
CA GLY A 96 4.24 -14.69 7.61
C GLY A 96 5.62 -14.20 8.08
N GLU A 97 6.58 -14.07 7.17
CA GLU A 97 7.89 -13.49 7.48
C GLU A 97 7.79 -11.98 7.75
N ALA A 98 7.03 -11.26 6.94
CA ALA A 98 6.81 -9.83 7.10
C ALA A 98 6.18 -9.50 8.45
N ILE A 99 5.18 -10.27 8.89
CA ILE A 99 4.53 -10.14 10.20
C ILE A 99 5.54 -10.33 11.34
N LYS A 100 6.37 -11.38 11.28
CA LYS A 100 7.38 -11.67 12.30
C LYS A 100 8.42 -10.56 12.44
N LYS A 101 8.73 -9.85 11.36
CA LYS A 101 9.71 -8.77 11.32
C LYS A 101 9.09 -7.37 11.48
N TRP A 102 7.78 -7.27 11.52
CA TRP A 102 7.04 -6.01 11.46
C TRP A 102 7.51 -4.96 12.47
N SER A 103 7.74 -5.34 13.73
CA SER A 103 8.16 -4.39 14.79
C SER A 103 9.54 -3.77 14.53
N GLY A 104 10.45 -4.49 13.83
CA GLY A 104 11.76 -3.98 13.44
C GLY A 104 11.75 -3.20 12.13
N ASP A 105 10.81 -3.56 11.25
CA ASP A 105 10.70 -3.04 9.88
C ASP A 105 9.42 -2.21 9.70
N TYR A 106 8.95 -1.53 10.76
CA TYR A 106 7.67 -0.80 10.76
C TYR A 106 7.48 0.02 9.49
N ARG A 107 6.35 -0.20 8.84
CA ARG A 107 5.88 0.52 7.67
C ARG A 107 4.48 1.05 7.92
N GLN A 108 4.13 2.13 7.26
CA GLN A 108 2.77 2.65 7.33
C GLN A 108 1.81 1.64 6.71
N SER A 109 0.91 1.07 7.53
CA SER A 109 -0.17 0.23 7.03
C SER A 109 -1.44 1.04 6.77
N ARG A 110 -2.39 0.43 6.04
CA ARG A 110 -3.72 1.00 5.74
C ARG A 110 -4.75 0.59 6.80
N ALA A 111 -4.36 0.68 8.06
CA ALA A 111 -5.15 0.21 9.19
C ALA A 111 -5.44 1.31 10.20
N VAL A 112 -6.47 1.05 11.00
CA VAL A 112 -6.76 1.78 12.23
C VAL A 112 -6.37 0.89 13.40
N TYR A 113 -5.51 1.40 14.27
CA TYR A 113 -5.09 0.69 15.48
C TYR A 113 -5.93 1.14 16.65
N LEU A 114 -6.56 0.19 17.30
CA LEU A 114 -7.37 0.42 18.50
C LEU A 114 -6.70 -0.26 19.71
N SER A 115 -6.75 0.39 20.88
CA SER A 115 -6.21 -0.18 22.10
C SER A 115 -7.31 -0.36 23.14
N ILE A 116 -7.33 -1.52 23.77
CA ILE A 116 -8.21 -1.79 24.91
C ILE A 116 -7.89 -0.88 26.11
N ASP A 117 -6.66 -0.42 26.23
CA ASP A 117 -6.23 0.51 27.29
C ASP A 117 -6.69 1.95 27.04
N ARG A 118 -7.23 2.23 25.85
CA ARG A 118 -7.66 3.56 25.41
C ARG A 118 -8.99 3.49 24.65
N PRO A 119 -10.05 2.94 25.27
CA PRO A 119 -11.36 2.80 24.59
C PRO A 119 -11.99 4.16 24.22
N GLU A 120 -11.64 5.22 24.93
CA GLU A 120 -12.08 6.60 24.64
C GLU A 120 -11.58 7.12 23.29
N ASP A 121 -10.48 6.57 22.75
CA ASP A 121 -9.88 7.02 21.49
C ASP A 121 -10.54 6.39 20.26
N VAL A 122 -11.40 5.36 20.41
CA VAL A 122 -12.00 4.62 19.30
C VAL A 122 -12.68 5.54 18.29
N ARG A 123 -13.54 6.45 18.75
CA ARG A 123 -14.23 7.39 17.87
C ARG A 123 -13.24 8.29 17.12
N ALA A 124 -12.30 8.88 17.85
CA ALA A 124 -11.29 9.76 17.28
C ALA A 124 -10.41 9.04 16.25
N SER A 125 -10.08 7.77 16.50
CA SER A 125 -9.30 6.95 15.56
C SER A 125 -9.99 6.81 14.21
N PHE A 126 -11.30 6.57 14.18
CA PHE A 126 -12.07 6.54 12.93
C PHE A 126 -12.22 7.93 12.29
N GLU A 127 -12.43 8.96 13.08
CA GLU A 127 -12.54 10.34 12.58
C GLU A 127 -11.26 10.81 11.88
N THR A 128 -10.08 10.30 12.28
CA THR A 128 -8.79 10.63 11.61
C THR A 128 -8.69 10.12 10.17
N LEU A 129 -9.51 9.15 9.77
CA LEU A 129 -9.54 8.65 8.39
C LEU A 129 -10.09 9.69 7.42
N GLY A 130 -10.93 10.63 7.90
CA GLY A 130 -11.57 11.62 7.07
C GLY A 130 -12.61 11.04 6.09
N PHE A 131 -13.08 9.82 6.34
CA PHE A 131 -14.09 9.13 5.54
C PHE A 131 -15.49 9.32 6.12
N GLY A 132 -16.48 9.41 5.24
CA GLY A 132 -17.89 9.35 5.60
C GLY A 132 -18.44 7.91 5.58
N PRO A 133 -19.71 7.74 5.94
CA PRO A 133 -20.35 6.41 5.99
C PRO A 133 -20.45 5.72 4.62
N ASP A 134 -20.39 6.48 3.53
CA ASP A 134 -20.50 5.98 2.15
C ASP A 134 -19.14 5.73 1.50
N ASP A 135 -18.02 5.98 2.21
CA ASP A 135 -16.67 5.84 1.69
C ASP A 135 -16.03 4.49 2.05
N ILE A 136 -16.67 3.71 2.92
CA ILE A 136 -16.16 2.43 3.42
C ILE A 136 -17.20 1.33 3.20
N ASP A 137 -16.85 0.36 2.35
CA ASP A 137 -17.71 -0.78 2.06
C ASP A 137 -17.53 -1.95 3.04
N LEU A 138 -16.31 -2.11 3.58
CA LEU A 138 -15.94 -3.23 4.44
C LEU A 138 -14.88 -2.83 5.47
N LEU A 139 -15.07 -3.29 6.70
CA LEU A 139 -14.06 -3.29 7.75
C LEU A 139 -13.73 -4.72 8.14
N VAL A 140 -12.45 -5.06 8.11
CA VAL A 140 -11.94 -6.31 8.69
C VAL A 140 -11.34 -5.96 10.04
N VAL A 141 -11.82 -6.64 11.10
CA VAL A 141 -11.38 -6.39 12.47
C VAL A 141 -10.76 -7.65 13.04
N SER A 142 -9.56 -7.54 13.57
CA SER A 142 -8.84 -8.67 14.17
C SER A 142 -7.91 -8.18 15.27
N ASP A 143 -7.71 -9.01 16.29
CA ASP A 143 -6.62 -8.86 17.28
C ASP A 143 -5.37 -9.65 16.86
N ALA A 144 -5.46 -10.38 15.74
CA ALA A 144 -4.41 -11.24 15.19
C ALA A 144 -3.81 -12.23 16.21
N GLN A 145 -4.63 -12.64 17.20
CA GLN A 145 -4.20 -13.56 18.26
C GLN A 145 -3.92 -14.97 17.72
N GLU A 146 -4.67 -15.41 16.70
CA GLU A 146 -4.54 -16.76 16.18
C GLU A 146 -4.51 -16.78 14.66
N ILE A 147 -3.36 -16.38 14.11
CA ILE A 147 -3.12 -16.43 12.67
C ILE A 147 -2.71 -17.86 12.30
N LEU A 148 -3.48 -18.48 11.38
CA LEU A 148 -3.18 -19.84 10.91
C LEU A 148 -1.73 -19.96 10.42
N GLY A 149 -1.02 -20.94 10.95
CA GLY A 149 0.36 -21.25 10.57
C GLY A 149 1.45 -20.44 11.28
N ILE A 150 1.14 -19.32 11.95
CA ILE A 150 2.17 -18.48 12.62
C ILE A 150 1.87 -18.10 14.08
N GLY A 151 0.62 -18.19 14.52
CA GLY A 151 0.23 -17.93 15.92
C GLY A 151 -0.12 -16.47 16.22
N ASP A 152 0.10 -16.07 17.48
CA ASP A 152 -0.25 -14.74 18.00
C ASP A 152 0.84 -13.71 17.70
N TRP A 153 0.47 -12.66 16.98
CA TRP A 153 1.35 -11.55 16.59
C TRP A 153 0.76 -10.18 16.89
N GLY A 154 -0.46 -10.10 17.44
CA GLY A 154 -1.11 -8.85 17.79
C GLY A 154 -1.13 -7.87 16.60
N VAL A 155 -0.78 -6.61 16.86
CA VAL A 155 -0.78 -5.55 15.82
C VAL A 155 0.13 -5.83 14.63
N ASN A 156 1.13 -6.68 14.78
CA ASN A 156 2.02 -7.09 13.70
C ASN A 156 1.24 -7.83 12.59
N GLY A 157 0.12 -8.49 12.94
CA GLY A 157 -0.71 -9.24 12.01
C GLY A 157 -1.65 -8.40 11.15
N THR A 158 -1.57 -7.07 11.22
CA THR A 158 -2.45 -6.16 10.48
C THR A 158 -2.48 -6.44 8.98
N ASP A 159 -1.33 -6.68 8.40
CA ASP A 159 -1.20 -6.81 6.94
C ASP A 159 -1.80 -8.12 6.41
N ILE A 160 -2.04 -9.13 7.25
CA ILE A 160 -2.67 -10.37 6.78
C ILE A 160 -4.17 -10.19 6.50
N SER A 161 -4.80 -9.23 7.16
CA SER A 161 -6.22 -8.92 6.98
C SER A 161 -6.50 -8.17 5.71
#